data_6b487359e501adb207ef346722070377
#
_entry.id   6b487359e501adb207ef346722070377
#
_cell.length_a   1.000
_cell.length_b   1.000
_cell.length_c   1.000
_cell.angle_alpha   90.00
_cell.angle_beta   90.00
_cell.angle_gamma   90.00
#
_symmetry.space_group_name_H-M   'P 1'
#
loop_
_entity.id
_entity.type
_entity.pdbx_description
1 polymer ?
#
loop_
_entity_poly.entity_id
_entity_poly.type
_entity_poly.pdbx_seq_one_letter_code
_entity_poly.pdbx_strand_id
1 'polypeptide(L)'
;WHKMLRVPDWCKKRIRPSLVRIYDFASTESWLMHENLCKSLGREIGPTASRYTLSEVRQLDLDAYAFQKQVRTTPVEELLNVHLGLHQVVEVFDGVQSVILYKTLGGYIPAPSFDAERARQNRREQKKAAA
;
A
#
# COMPACT_ATOMS: atom_id res chain seq x y z
N TRP A 1 14.88 41.25 -2.78
CA TRP A 1 14.85 40.92 -2.20
C TRP A 1 14.59 39.63 -2.25
N HIS A 2 14.60 39.16 -3.22
CA HIS A 2 14.28 37.80 -3.23
C HIS A 2 15.19 36.92 -2.42
N LYS A 3 16.30 37.47 -1.97
CA LYS A 3 17.10 36.71 -1.02
C LYS A 3 16.36 36.40 0.23
N MET A 4 15.48 37.29 0.65
CA MET A 4 14.72 37.07 1.86
C MET A 4 13.67 36.01 1.68
N LEU A 5 13.36 35.73 0.43
CA LEU A 5 12.39 34.68 0.12
C LEU A 5 13.04 33.31 0.03
N ARG A 6 14.36 33.29 0.10
CA ARG A 6 15.05 32.02 0.02
C ARG A 6 14.92 31.29 1.34
N VAL A 7 14.28 30.16 1.27
CA VAL A 7 14.09 29.30 2.44
C VAL A 7 15.42 28.61 2.76
N PRO A 8 15.88 28.64 4.03
CA PRO A 8 17.07 27.88 4.42
C PRO A 8 16.89 26.40 4.10
N ASP A 9 17.99 25.72 3.84
CA ASP A 9 17.92 24.29 3.48
C ASP A 9 17.19 23.44 4.49
N TRP A 10 17.34 23.74 5.79
CA TRP A 10 16.66 22.99 6.81
C TRP A 10 15.16 23.24 6.86
N CYS A 11 14.69 24.35 6.28
CA CYS A 11 13.27 24.66 6.19
C CYS A 11 12.67 24.24 4.87
N LYS A 12 13.49 23.98 3.87
CA LYS A 12 12.95 23.53 2.59
C LYS A 12 12.20 22.25 2.82
N LYS A 13 10.97 22.25 2.36
CA LYS A 13 10.19 21.05 2.42
C LYS A 13 10.87 20.00 1.58
N ARG A 14 11.52 19.09 2.23
CA ARG A 14 12.13 17.98 1.53
C ARG A 14 11.02 17.00 1.21
N ILE A 15 11.01 16.57 -0.03
CA ILE A 15 10.15 15.46 -0.40
C ILE A 15 10.71 14.25 0.33
N ARG A 16 9.94 13.72 1.26
CA ARG A 16 10.32 12.48 1.91
C ARG A 16 9.99 11.35 0.96
N PRO A 17 10.97 10.55 0.59
CA PRO A 17 10.65 9.38 -0.20
C PRO A 17 9.79 8.42 0.63
N SER A 18 8.91 7.73 -0.04
CA SER A 18 8.09 6.71 0.59
C SER A 18 8.55 5.32 0.17
N LEU A 19 8.33 4.37 1.05
CA LEU A 19 8.36 2.96 0.68
C LEU A 19 6.98 2.57 0.22
N VAL A 20 6.91 1.95 -0.93
CA VAL A 20 5.67 1.38 -1.45
C VAL A 20 5.76 -0.12 -1.23
N ARG A 21 4.87 -0.65 -0.41
CA ARG A 21 4.82 -2.07 -0.13
C ARG A 21 3.55 -2.64 -0.72
N ILE A 22 3.71 -3.69 -1.51
CA ILE A 22 2.57 -4.35 -2.15
C ILE A 22 2.37 -5.69 -1.47
N TYR A 23 1.14 -5.94 -1.05
CA TYR A 23 0.76 -7.16 -0.36
C TYR A 23 -0.16 -7.98 -1.24
N ASP A 24 0.10 -9.27 -1.31
CA ASP A 24 -0.72 -10.20 -2.04
C ASP A 24 -1.10 -11.35 -1.12
N PHE A 25 -1.98 -12.22 -1.56
CA PHE A 25 -2.38 -13.37 -0.76
C PHE A 25 -1.18 -14.25 -0.43
N ALA A 26 -1.13 -14.72 0.80
CA ALA A 26 -0.02 -15.53 1.28
C ALA A 26 0.02 -16.91 0.60
N SER A 27 -1.12 -17.39 0.11
CA SER A 27 -1.22 -18.71 -0.52
C SER A 27 -2.47 -18.76 -1.40
N THR A 28 -2.56 -19.77 -2.23
CA THR A 28 -3.76 -20.03 -3.01
C THR A 28 -4.96 -20.27 -2.11
N GLU A 29 -4.75 -20.93 -0.97
CA GLU A 29 -5.82 -21.16 0.00
C GLU A 29 -6.36 -19.86 0.57
N SER A 30 -5.47 -18.93 0.89
CA SER A 30 -5.87 -17.60 1.39
C SER A 30 -6.70 -16.85 0.34
N TRP A 31 -6.28 -16.91 -0.91
CA TRP A 31 -7.01 -16.29 -2.01
C TRP A 31 -8.40 -16.92 -2.16
N LEU A 32 -8.48 -18.24 -2.18
CA LEU A 32 -9.75 -18.96 -2.31
C LEU A 32 -10.69 -18.64 -1.15
N MET A 33 -10.16 -18.56 0.07
CA MET A 33 -10.97 -18.24 1.24
C MET A 33 -11.57 -16.84 1.10
N HIS A 34 -10.78 -15.88 0.67
CA HIS A 34 -11.25 -14.52 0.47
C HIS A 34 -12.36 -14.46 -0.59
N GLU A 35 -12.12 -15.11 -1.73
CA GLU A 35 -13.09 -15.17 -2.82
C GLU A 35 -14.40 -15.83 -2.38
N ASN A 36 -14.30 -16.92 -1.65
CA ASN A 36 -15.48 -17.64 -1.16
C ASN A 36 -16.28 -16.80 -0.17
N LEU A 37 -15.62 -16.04 0.69
CA LEU A 37 -16.28 -15.13 1.61
C LEU A 37 -17.01 -14.01 0.87
N CYS A 38 -16.39 -13.45 -0.16
CA CYS A 38 -17.03 -12.43 -0.98
C CYS A 38 -18.30 -12.98 -1.64
N LYS A 39 -18.21 -14.19 -2.19
CA LYS A 39 -19.36 -14.85 -2.82
C LYS A 39 -20.46 -15.16 -1.82
N SER A 40 -20.10 -15.69 -0.66
CA SER A 40 -21.08 -16.05 0.37
C SER A 40 -21.83 -14.84 0.89
N LEU A 41 -21.16 -13.72 1.04
CA LEU A 41 -21.74 -12.48 1.55
C LEU A 41 -22.38 -11.64 0.44
N GLY A 42 -22.11 -11.98 -0.82
CA GLY A 42 -22.62 -11.22 -1.95
C GLY A 42 -22.06 -9.81 -2.05
N ARG A 43 -20.88 -9.57 -1.50
CA ARG A 43 -20.24 -8.26 -1.49
C ARG A 43 -18.73 -8.36 -1.33
N GLU A 44 -18.03 -7.26 -1.65
CA GLU A 44 -16.62 -7.14 -1.34
C GLU A 44 -16.43 -7.10 0.18
N ILE A 45 -15.38 -7.75 0.65
CA ILE A 45 -14.95 -7.65 2.04
C ILE A 45 -13.56 -7.03 2.08
N GLY A 46 -13.23 -6.35 3.17
CA GLY A 46 -11.92 -5.76 3.35
C GLY A 46 -10.83 -6.81 3.45
N PRO A 47 -9.58 -6.42 3.24
CA PRO A 47 -8.46 -7.35 3.33
C PRO A 47 -8.18 -7.72 4.77
N THR A 48 -7.98 -9.01 5.02
CA THR A 48 -7.60 -9.52 6.34
C THR A 48 -6.10 -9.84 6.32
N ALA A 49 -5.35 -9.12 7.12
CA ALA A 49 -3.88 -9.19 7.09
C ALA A 49 -3.31 -10.59 7.26
N SER A 50 -3.98 -11.46 8.02
CA SER A 50 -3.52 -12.83 8.21
C SER A 50 -3.49 -13.66 6.92
N ARG A 51 -4.19 -13.21 5.88
CA ARG A 51 -4.23 -13.89 4.58
C ARG A 51 -3.23 -13.33 3.59
N TYR A 52 -2.48 -12.30 3.97
CA TYR A 52 -1.59 -11.58 3.07
C TYR A 52 -0.14 -11.71 3.47
N THR A 53 0.72 -11.52 2.49
CA THR A 53 2.17 -11.44 2.69
C THR A 53 2.72 -10.31 1.86
N LEU A 54 3.88 -9.81 2.25
CA LEU A 54 4.58 -8.78 1.48
C LEU A 54 5.09 -9.39 0.18
N SER A 55 4.67 -8.82 -0.94
CA SER A 55 5.05 -9.30 -2.26
C SER A 55 6.19 -8.51 -2.87
N GLU A 56 6.12 -7.18 -2.76
CA GLU A 56 7.08 -6.32 -3.45
C GLU A 56 7.28 -5.03 -2.66
N VAL A 57 8.49 -4.47 -2.75
CA VAL A 57 8.82 -3.18 -2.15
C VAL A 57 9.40 -2.30 -3.24
N ARG A 58 8.91 -1.07 -3.33
CA ARG A 58 9.40 -0.06 -4.27
C ARG A 58 9.61 1.26 -3.55
N GLN A 59 10.21 2.21 -4.24
CA GLN A 59 10.36 3.57 -3.74
C GLN A 59 9.51 4.53 -4.56
N LEU A 60 9.05 5.58 -3.90
CA LEU A 60 8.24 6.62 -4.52
C LEU A 60 8.75 7.96 -4.03
N ASP A 61 8.98 8.91 -4.94
CA ASP A 61 9.49 10.23 -4.59
C ASP A 61 8.37 11.20 -4.18
N LEU A 62 7.40 10.69 -3.44
CA LEU A 62 6.30 11.47 -2.87
C LEU A 62 6.12 11.01 -1.44
N ASP A 63 5.83 11.94 -0.54
CA ASP A 63 5.40 11.55 0.80
C ASP A 63 3.93 11.10 0.79
N ALA A 64 3.44 10.60 1.92
CA ALA A 64 2.09 10.08 1.99
C ALA A 64 1.03 11.15 1.69
N TYR A 65 1.26 12.36 2.14
CA TYR A 65 0.33 13.47 1.89
C TYR A 65 0.26 13.82 0.41
N ALA A 66 1.42 13.96 -0.22
CA ALA A 66 1.47 14.27 -1.66
C ALA A 66 0.85 13.15 -2.49
N PHE A 67 1.08 11.90 -2.10
CA PHE A 67 0.48 10.76 -2.75
C PHE A 67 -1.04 10.82 -2.66
N GLN A 68 -1.58 11.04 -1.46
CA GLN A 68 -3.04 11.15 -1.27
C GLN A 68 -3.63 12.27 -2.12
N LYS A 69 -2.92 13.36 -2.26
CA LYS A 69 -3.38 14.49 -3.05
C LYS A 69 -3.38 14.16 -4.54
N GLN A 70 -2.34 13.51 -5.02
CA GLN A 70 -2.21 13.21 -6.44
C GLN A 70 -3.13 12.09 -6.93
N VAL A 71 -3.49 11.14 -6.07
CA VAL A 71 -4.39 10.06 -6.48
C VAL A 71 -5.80 10.55 -6.77
N ARG A 72 -6.13 11.78 -6.42
CA ARG A 72 -7.43 12.37 -6.76
C ARG A 72 -7.57 12.61 -8.26
N THR A 73 -6.45 12.83 -8.94
CA THR A 73 -6.45 13.17 -10.37
C THR A 73 -5.64 12.21 -11.22
N THR A 74 -4.81 11.38 -10.61
CA THR A 74 -3.93 10.46 -11.32
C THR A 74 -4.17 9.03 -10.80
N PRO A 75 -4.34 8.05 -11.69
CA PRO A 75 -4.53 6.67 -11.26
C PRO A 75 -3.38 6.18 -10.39
N VAL A 76 -3.71 5.39 -9.37
CA VAL A 76 -2.73 4.83 -8.44
C VAL A 76 -1.63 4.06 -9.17
N GLU A 77 -2.00 3.22 -10.12
CA GLU A 77 -1.04 2.39 -10.83
C GLU A 77 -0.08 3.19 -11.70
N GLU A 78 -0.54 4.34 -12.18
CA GLU A 78 0.32 5.24 -12.93
C GLU A 78 1.31 5.94 -12.01
N LEU A 79 0.86 6.43 -10.85
CA LEU A 79 1.73 7.08 -9.87
C LEU A 79 2.80 6.12 -9.34
N LEU A 80 2.44 4.89 -9.11
CA LEU A 80 3.34 3.89 -8.54
C LEU A 80 4.12 3.13 -9.61
N ASN A 81 3.79 3.33 -10.89
CA ASN A 81 4.38 2.61 -12.01
C ASN A 81 4.35 1.09 -11.78
N VAL A 82 3.18 0.59 -11.40
CA VAL A 82 3.00 -0.82 -11.10
C VAL A 82 1.57 -1.23 -11.48
N HIS A 83 1.41 -2.47 -11.89
CA HIS A 83 0.09 -3.04 -12.12
C HIS A 83 -0.31 -3.88 -10.93
N LEU A 84 -1.47 -3.58 -10.36
CA LEU A 84 -1.98 -4.31 -9.20
C LEU A 84 -3.17 -5.17 -9.61
N GLY A 85 -3.16 -6.40 -9.14
CA GLY A 85 -4.27 -7.31 -9.34
C GLY A 85 -5.41 -7.05 -8.36
N LEU A 86 -6.56 -7.62 -8.67
CA LEU A 86 -7.72 -7.51 -7.81
C LEU A 86 -7.42 -8.05 -6.41
N HIS A 87 -7.86 -7.32 -5.39
CA HIS A 87 -7.70 -7.65 -3.97
C HIS A 87 -6.28 -7.50 -3.43
N GLN A 88 -5.34 -6.99 -4.23
CA GLN A 88 -4.03 -6.64 -3.69
C GLN A 88 -4.12 -5.37 -2.85
N VAL A 89 -3.19 -5.24 -1.91
CA VAL A 89 -3.12 -4.11 -1.00
C VAL A 89 -1.82 -3.38 -1.26
N VAL A 90 -1.87 -2.06 -1.26
CA VAL A 90 -0.67 -1.23 -1.37
C VAL A 90 -0.58 -0.29 -0.20
N GLU A 91 0.61 -0.20 0.37
CA GLU A 91 0.91 0.70 1.48
C GLU A 91 1.97 1.69 1.02
N VAL A 92 1.70 2.98 1.20
CA VAL A 92 2.69 4.04 0.94
C VAL A 92 3.06 4.63 2.28
N PHE A 93 4.30 4.39 2.72
CA PHE A 93 4.79 4.79 4.03
C PHE A 93 6.00 5.71 3.88
N ASP A 94 5.91 6.93 4.44
CA ASP A 94 6.95 7.95 4.33
C ASP A 94 7.82 8.08 5.58
N GLY A 95 7.69 7.15 6.51
CA GLY A 95 8.41 7.20 7.78
C GLY A 95 7.62 7.85 8.91
N VAL A 96 6.57 8.58 8.59
CA VAL A 96 5.71 9.25 9.56
C VAL A 96 4.27 8.80 9.40
N GLN A 97 3.77 8.84 8.18
CA GLN A 97 2.39 8.48 7.86
C GLN A 97 2.36 7.37 6.84
N SER A 98 1.27 6.60 6.85
CA SER A 98 1.04 5.58 5.85
C SER A 98 -0.35 5.73 5.26
N VAL A 99 -0.45 5.38 3.98
CA VAL A 99 -1.72 5.31 3.26
C VAL A 99 -1.84 3.88 2.76
N ILE A 100 -2.94 3.23 3.11
CA ILE A 100 -3.17 1.84 2.68
C ILE A 100 -4.40 1.80 1.81
N LEU A 101 -4.25 1.26 0.61
CA LEU A 101 -5.32 1.13 -0.37
C LEU A 101 -5.50 -0.32 -0.77
N TYR A 102 -6.74 -0.67 -1.02
CA TYR A 102 -7.16 -2.02 -1.39
C TYR A 102 -7.84 -1.97 -2.74
N LYS A 103 -7.42 -2.83 -3.66
CA LYS A 103 -7.98 -2.83 -5.02
C LYS A 103 -9.24 -3.69 -5.10
N THR A 104 -10.36 -3.04 -5.44
CA THR A 104 -11.64 -3.71 -5.68
C THR A 104 -12.02 -3.60 -7.15
N LEU A 105 -13.10 -4.26 -7.53
CA LEU A 105 -13.63 -4.13 -8.89
C LEU A 105 -14.02 -2.69 -9.22
N GLY A 106 -14.47 -1.94 -8.23
CA GLY A 106 -14.87 -0.55 -8.40
C GLY A 106 -13.73 0.45 -8.30
N GLY A 107 -12.50 -0.01 -8.09
CA GLY A 107 -11.34 0.85 -7.93
C GLY A 107 -10.67 0.70 -6.57
N TYR A 108 -9.82 1.65 -6.22
CA TYR A 108 -9.07 1.60 -4.96
C TYR A 108 -9.87 2.24 -3.84
N ILE A 109 -9.92 1.57 -2.71
CA ILE A 109 -10.55 2.10 -1.50
C ILE A 109 -9.54 2.10 -0.35
N PRO A 110 -9.66 3.05 0.59
CA PRO A 110 -8.79 3.06 1.77
C PRO A 110 -9.04 1.83 2.63
N ALA A 111 -7.96 1.30 3.21
CA ALA A 111 -8.04 0.17 4.13
C ALA A 111 -7.19 0.48 5.37
N PRO A 112 -7.54 1.48 6.17
CA PRO A 112 -6.71 1.93 7.28
C PRO A 112 -6.60 0.90 8.40
N SER A 113 -7.52 -0.05 8.48
CA SER A 113 -7.49 -1.09 9.50
C SER A 113 -6.67 -2.31 9.09
N PHE A 114 -6.12 -2.34 7.89
CA PHE A 114 -5.25 -3.44 7.46
C PHE A 114 -3.96 -3.45 8.29
N ASP A 115 -3.68 -4.56 8.95
CA ASP A 115 -2.48 -4.71 9.78
C ASP A 115 -1.28 -5.08 8.91
N ALA A 116 -0.64 -4.06 8.34
CA ALA A 116 0.49 -4.25 7.44
C ALA A 116 1.67 -4.95 8.13
N GLU A 117 1.85 -4.72 9.41
CA GLU A 117 2.92 -5.37 10.17
C GLU A 117 2.68 -6.89 10.25
N ARG A 118 1.45 -7.30 10.47
CA ARG A 118 1.10 -8.73 10.49
C ARG A 118 1.42 -9.38 9.14
N ALA A 119 1.08 -8.71 8.06
CA ALA A 119 1.38 -9.24 6.71
C ALA A 119 2.89 -9.33 6.46
N ARG A 120 3.66 -8.37 6.96
CA ARG A 120 5.13 -8.44 6.88
C ARG A 120 5.69 -9.57 7.72
N GLN A 121 5.10 -9.84 8.89
CA GLN A 121 5.49 -10.98 9.70
C GLN A 121 5.25 -12.30 8.96
N ASN A 122 4.13 -12.41 8.27
CA ASN A 122 3.83 -13.60 7.47
C ASN A 122 4.93 -13.86 6.44
N ARG A 123 5.46 -12.81 5.82
CA ARG A 123 6.57 -12.94 4.88
C ARG A 123 7.83 -13.47 5.56
N ARG A 124 8.15 -12.97 6.74
CA ARG A 124 9.31 -13.43 7.49
C ARG A 124 9.17 -14.88 7.90
N GLU A 125 7.98 -15.29 8.35
CA GLU A 125 7.71 -16.68 8.71
C GLU A 125 7.83 -17.62 7.52
N GLN A 126 7.32 -17.20 6.36
CA GLN A 126 7.45 -17.97 5.13
C GLN A 126 8.91 -18.17 4.74
N LYS A 127 9.74 -17.15 4.87
CA LYS A 127 11.17 -17.26 4.59
C LYS A 127 11.85 -18.20 5.53
N LYS A 128 11.51 -18.19 6.82
CA LYS A 128 12.05 -19.12 7.79
C LYS A 128 11.66 -20.55 7.47
N ALA A 129 10.41 -20.79 7.10
CA ALA A 129 9.93 -22.11 6.77
C ALA A 129 10.60 -22.66 5.51
N ALA A 130 10.97 -21.78 4.57
CA ALA A 130 11.63 -22.17 3.33
C ALA A 130 13.13 -22.38 3.51
N ALA A 131 13.71 -21.88 4.58
CA ALA A 131 15.13 -22.07 4.87
C ALA A 131 15.38 -23.47 5.53
#